data_ca2a16e433ef37a2e0f539d87921e7bb
#
_entry.id   ca2a16e433ef37a2e0f539d87921e7bb
#
_cell.length_a   1.000
_cell.length_b   1.000
_cell.length_c   1.000
_cell.angle_alpha   90.00
_cell.angle_beta   90.00
_cell.angle_gamma   90.00
#
_symmetry.space_group_name_H-M   'P 1'
#
loop_
_entity.id
_entity.type
_entity.pdbx_description
1 polymer ?
#
loop_
_entity_poly.entity_id
_entity_poly.type
_entity_poly.pdbx_seq_one_letter_code
_entity_poly.pdbx_strand_id
1 'polypeptide(L)'
;MTIDRVHRLEQSIVHMYNAFDGWQLEWCGGGYEHYDAKGLTPKGYKCIIEMKFRNKYYENKMLEKYKYDMMMREPKDVVKLYFVNDPKANYLFWLNDLVLGEPIELQCPTTTLWEQDKKPKRVYLLEESQALITNLNK
;
A
#
# COMPACT_ATOMS: atom_id res chain seq x y z
N MET A 1 10.03 -2.01 -14.38
CA MET A 1 10.46 -2.44 -13.02
C MET A 1 10.24 -3.93 -12.88
N THR A 2 11.23 -4.66 -12.40
CA THR A 2 11.13 -6.11 -12.22
C THR A 2 10.51 -6.46 -10.87
N ILE A 3 10.01 -7.71 -10.72
CA ILE A 3 9.45 -8.17 -9.46
C ILE A 3 10.52 -8.17 -8.36
N ASP A 4 11.76 -8.54 -8.67
CA ASP A 4 12.86 -8.51 -7.70
C ASP A 4 13.13 -7.11 -7.19
N ARG A 5 13.04 -6.11 -8.05
CA ARG A 5 13.21 -4.71 -7.65
C ARG A 5 12.08 -4.25 -6.74
N VAL A 6 10.83 -4.62 -7.06
CA VAL A 6 9.69 -4.29 -6.22
C VAL A 6 9.86 -4.94 -4.84
N HIS A 7 10.21 -6.21 -4.79
CA HIS A 7 10.42 -6.90 -3.52
C HIS A 7 11.53 -6.26 -2.68
N ARG A 8 12.62 -5.83 -3.32
CA ARG A 8 13.71 -5.14 -2.61
C ARG A 8 13.27 -3.79 -2.07
N LEU A 9 12.44 -3.06 -2.83
CA LEU A 9 11.89 -1.79 -2.36
C LEU A 9 10.97 -2.01 -1.16
N GLU A 10 10.10 -3.01 -1.22
CA GLU A 10 9.23 -3.36 -0.10
C GLU A 10 10.04 -3.73 1.15
N GLN A 11 11.07 -4.56 0.99
CA GLN A 11 11.96 -4.95 2.09
C GLN A 11 12.70 -3.75 2.66
N SER A 12 13.09 -2.80 1.82
CA SER A 12 13.75 -1.57 2.25
C SER A 12 12.83 -0.71 3.12
N ILE A 13 11.56 -0.60 2.77
CA ILE A 13 10.58 0.14 3.57
C ILE A 13 10.38 -0.54 4.92
N VAL A 14 10.25 -1.86 4.93
CA VAL A 14 10.14 -2.63 6.19
C VAL A 14 11.36 -2.37 7.07
N HIS A 15 12.56 -2.43 6.48
CA HIS A 15 13.80 -2.18 7.22
C HIS A 15 13.83 -0.76 7.83
N MET A 16 13.48 0.25 7.04
CA MET A 16 13.48 1.64 7.49
C MET A 16 12.49 1.86 8.63
N TYR A 17 11.28 1.33 8.49
CA TYR A 17 10.27 1.47 9.52
C TYR A 17 10.72 0.81 10.82
N ASN A 18 11.30 -0.39 10.73
CA ASN A 18 11.79 -1.11 11.92
C ASN A 18 12.98 -0.41 12.56
N ALA A 19 13.91 0.09 11.74
CA ALA A 19 15.16 0.68 12.24
C ALA A 19 14.98 2.08 12.83
N PHE A 20 14.08 2.90 12.24
CA PHE A 20 14.04 4.33 12.57
C PHE A 20 12.72 4.79 13.20
N ASP A 21 11.63 4.09 12.97
CA ASP A 21 10.30 4.56 13.37
C ASP A 21 9.62 3.69 14.42
N GLY A 22 10.28 2.68 14.93
CA GLY A 22 9.77 1.87 16.04
C GLY A 22 8.76 0.81 15.67
N TRP A 23 8.61 0.49 14.38
CA TRP A 23 7.75 -0.59 13.91
C TRP A 23 8.43 -1.94 14.12
N GLN A 24 7.61 -3.00 14.16
CA GLN A 24 8.08 -4.38 14.19
C GLN A 24 7.39 -5.13 13.06
N LEU A 25 7.91 -5.00 11.85
CA LEU A 25 7.31 -5.54 10.63
C LEU A 25 8.10 -6.73 10.10
N GLU A 26 7.37 -7.66 9.49
CA GLU A 26 7.91 -8.79 8.76
C GLU A 26 7.44 -8.68 7.31
N TRP A 27 8.37 -8.76 6.36
CA TRP A 27 8.03 -8.77 4.94
C TRP A 27 7.42 -10.12 4.56
N CYS A 28 6.33 -10.10 3.80
CA CYS A 28 5.64 -11.31 3.35
C CYS A 28 5.21 -11.24 1.87
N GLY A 29 5.79 -10.30 1.12
CA GLY A 29 5.41 -10.08 -0.28
C GLY A 29 5.71 -11.20 -1.23
N GLY A 30 6.55 -12.16 -0.85
CA GLY A 30 6.82 -13.34 -1.67
C GLY A 30 5.95 -14.54 -1.35
N GLY A 31 5.03 -14.42 -0.40
CA GLY A 31 4.18 -15.51 0.07
C GLY A 31 2.77 -15.46 -0.49
N TYR A 32 1.85 -16.08 0.22
CA TYR A 32 0.45 -16.21 -0.20
C TYR A 32 -0.48 -15.20 0.47
N GLU A 33 0.05 -14.34 1.32
CA GLU A 33 -0.73 -13.32 2.00
C GLU A 33 -1.24 -12.26 1.02
N HIS A 34 -2.33 -11.59 1.40
CA HIS A 34 -2.96 -10.54 0.59
C HIS A 34 -2.36 -9.15 0.85
N TYR A 35 -1.18 -9.12 1.48
CA TYR A 35 -0.49 -7.89 1.87
C TYR A 35 1.02 -8.14 1.82
N ASP A 36 1.79 -7.06 1.82
CA ASP A 36 3.24 -7.14 1.62
C ASP A 36 4.05 -7.20 2.91
N ALA A 37 3.47 -6.74 4.02
CA ALA A 37 4.10 -6.81 5.33
C ALA A 37 3.05 -6.93 6.43
N LYS A 38 3.47 -7.48 7.57
CA LYS A 38 2.63 -7.60 8.76
C LYS A 38 3.49 -7.41 10.00
N GLY A 39 2.87 -7.10 11.13
CA GLY A 39 3.59 -6.99 12.39
C GLY A 39 2.89 -6.07 13.36
N LEU A 40 3.68 -5.21 14.02
CA LEU A 40 3.19 -4.29 15.04
C LEU A 40 3.53 -2.86 14.68
N THR A 41 2.59 -1.95 14.93
CA THR A 41 2.82 -0.52 14.84
C THR A 41 3.72 -0.06 16.01
N PRO A 42 4.23 1.18 16.01
CA PRO A 42 5.01 1.69 17.13
C PRO A 42 4.27 1.63 18.47
N LYS A 43 2.95 1.70 18.45
CA LYS A 43 2.13 1.59 19.67
C LYS A 43 1.75 0.15 20.03
N GLY A 44 2.22 -0.82 19.26
CA GLY A 44 1.99 -2.24 19.55
C GLY A 44 0.70 -2.83 18.98
N TYR A 45 0.02 -2.12 18.08
CA TYR A 45 -1.17 -2.67 17.41
C TYR A 45 -0.76 -3.63 16.30
N LYS A 46 -1.46 -4.74 16.16
CA LYS A 46 -1.29 -5.62 15.01
C LYS A 46 -1.64 -4.87 13.73
N CYS A 47 -0.84 -5.04 12.68
CA CYS A 47 -1.08 -4.36 11.41
C CYS A 47 -0.70 -5.22 10.22
N ILE A 48 -1.30 -4.89 9.09
CA ILE A 48 -0.93 -5.38 7.77
C ILE A 48 -0.74 -4.17 6.84
N ILE A 49 0.19 -4.29 5.91
CA ILE A 49 0.51 -3.20 4.98
C ILE A 49 0.55 -3.73 3.55
N GLU A 50 -0.24 -3.10 2.67
CA GLU A 50 -0.14 -3.27 1.22
C GLU A 50 0.71 -2.13 0.70
N MET A 51 1.67 -2.42 -0.19
CA MET A 51 2.60 -1.42 -0.70
C MET A 51 2.46 -1.25 -2.20
N LYS A 52 2.58 -0.02 -2.69
CA LYS A 52 2.55 0.31 -4.10
C LYS A 52 3.65 1.30 -4.42
N PHE A 53 4.43 1.00 -5.47
CA PHE A 53 5.51 1.85 -5.94
C PHE A 53 5.17 2.34 -7.33
N ARG A 54 5.12 3.66 -7.52
CA ARG A 54 4.76 4.31 -8.77
C ARG A 54 5.95 5.10 -9.31
N ASN A 55 6.20 4.98 -10.61
CA ASN A 55 7.25 5.75 -11.26
C ASN A 55 6.76 7.10 -11.80
N LYS A 56 5.47 7.40 -11.66
CA LYS A 56 4.85 8.67 -12.02
C LYS A 56 4.04 9.21 -10.87
N TYR A 57 3.95 10.53 -10.78
CA TYR A 57 3.10 11.19 -9.80
C TYR A 57 1.65 11.22 -10.29
N TYR A 58 0.73 10.87 -9.40
CA TYR A 58 -0.71 11.02 -9.58
C TYR A 58 -1.27 11.70 -8.34
N GLU A 59 -2.07 12.73 -8.56
CA GLU A 59 -2.67 13.49 -7.45
C GLU A 59 -3.52 12.59 -6.55
N ASN A 60 -4.33 11.71 -7.15
CA ASN A 60 -5.11 10.73 -6.41
C ASN A 60 -4.37 9.40 -6.39
N LYS A 61 -4.31 8.78 -5.21
CA LYS A 61 -3.63 7.49 -5.04
C LYS A 61 -4.66 6.38 -5.21
N MET A 62 -4.46 5.53 -6.18
CA MET A 62 -5.38 4.46 -6.55
C MET A 62 -5.18 3.24 -5.64
N LEU A 63 -6.30 2.74 -5.09
CA LEU A 63 -6.33 1.49 -4.34
C LEU A 63 -7.35 0.56 -4.97
N GLU A 64 -6.91 -0.61 -5.44
CA GLU A 64 -7.82 -1.59 -6.02
C GLU A 64 -8.83 -2.08 -4.98
N LYS A 65 -10.12 -2.05 -5.35
CA LYS A 65 -11.20 -2.50 -4.46
C LYS A 65 -10.99 -3.94 -4.02
N TYR A 66 -10.52 -4.81 -4.93
CA TYR A 66 -10.24 -6.20 -4.60
C TYR A 66 -9.26 -6.32 -3.43
N LYS A 67 -8.17 -5.57 -3.47
CA LYS A 67 -7.16 -5.58 -2.40
C LYS A 67 -7.71 -5.01 -1.10
N TYR A 68 -8.44 -3.91 -1.19
CA TYR A 68 -9.10 -3.32 -0.02
C TYR A 68 -10.04 -4.32 0.64
N ASP A 69 -10.90 -4.98 -0.15
CA ASP A 69 -11.87 -5.93 0.39
C ASP A 69 -11.16 -7.12 1.07
N MET A 70 -10.06 -7.60 0.47
CA MET A 70 -9.28 -8.70 1.06
C MET A 70 -8.64 -8.29 2.40
N MET A 71 -8.10 -7.08 2.48
CA MET A 71 -7.52 -6.57 3.72
C MET A 71 -8.58 -6.40 4.81
N MET A 72 -9.76 -5.90 4.44
CA MET A 72 -10.84 -5.66 5.40
C MET A 72 -11.49 -6.95 5.92
N ARG A 73 -11.16 -8.10 5.36
CA ARG A 73 -11.56 -9.41 5.91
C ARG A 73 -10.75 -9.79 7.15
N GLU A 74 -9.60 -9.17 7.36
CA GLU A 74 -8.83 -9.37 8.59
C GLU A 74 -9.61 -8.84 9.79
N PRO A 75 -9.35 -9.34 11.02
CA PRO A 75 -10.08 -8.91 12.22
C PRO A 75 -10.10 -7.40 12.39
N LYS A 76 -11.15 -6.89 13.02
CA LYS A 76 -11.34 -5.44 13.20
C LYS A 76 -10.22 -4.79 14.01
N ASP A 77 -9.61 -5.54 14.93
CA ASP A 77 -8.51 -5.04 15.76
C ASP A 77 -7.17 -4.97 15.03
N VAL A 78 -7.11 -5.48 13.80
CA VAL A 78 -5.91 -5.37 12.97
C VAL A 78 -5.97 -4.06 12.20
N VAL A 79 -4.90 -3.28 12.28
CA VAL A 79 -4.76 -2.02 11.53
C VAL A 79 -4.41 -2.34 10.08
N LYS A 80 -5.16 -1.80 9.14
CA LYS A 80 -4.96 -2.00 7.70
C LYS A 80 -4.35 -0.74 7.12
N LEU A 81 -3.14 -0.87 6.59
CA LEU A 81 -2.36 0.25 6.09
C LEU A 81 -2.07 0.08 4.60
N TYR A 82 -2.14 1.19 3.87
CA TYR A 82 -1.76 1.25 2.47
C TYR A 82 -0.62 2.23 2.31
N PHE A 83 0.50 1.74 1.83
CA PHE A 83 1.71 2.54 1.59
C PHE A 83 1.85 2.79 0.09
N VAL A 84 2.05 4.04 -0.29
CA VAL A 84 2.29 4.43 -1.68
C VAL A 84 3.59 5.24 -1.74
N ASN A 85 4.46 4.85 -2.65
CA ASN A 85 5.65 5.63 -3.00
C ASN A 85 5.49 6.13 -4.43
N ASP A 86 5.74 7.41 -4.64
CA ASP A 86 5.84 8.01 -5.96
C ASP A 86 7.03 8.98 -6.00
N PRO A 87 7.33 9.61 -7.15
CA PRO A 87 8.47 10.52 -7.22
C PRO A 87 8.41 11.72 -6.28
N LYS A 88 7.22 12.09 -5.80
CA LYS A 88 7.04 13.25 -4.92
C LYS A 88 7.19 12.88 -3.44
N ALA A 89 6.66 11.73 -3.02
CA ALA A 89 6.59 11.43 -1.59
C ALA A 89 6.29 9.95 -1.31
N ASN A 90 6.38 9.60 -0.03
CA ASN A 90 5.82 8.39 0.53
C ASN A 90 4.56 8.76 1.29
N TYR A 91 3.49 7.98 1.10
CA TYR A 91 2.20 8.21 1.74
C TYR A 91 1.79 6.95 2.48
N LEU A 92 1.33 7.09 3.71
CA LEU A 92 0.81 5.98 4.51
C LEU A 92 -0.64 6.28 4.89
N PHE A 93 -1.56 5.43 4.44
CA PHE A 93 -3.00 5.58 4.71
C PHE A 93 -3.45 4.55 5.74
N TRP A 94 -4.19 5.02 6.73
CA TRP A 94 -4.80 4.17 7.76
C TRP A 94 -6.22 3.85 7.30
N LEU A 95 -6.39 2.68 6.68
CA LEU A 95 -7.64 2.35 5.99
C LEU A 95 -8.83 2.15 6.92
N ASN A 96 -8.61 1.73 8.17
CA ASN A 96 -9.71 1.51 9.12
C ASN A 96 -10.54 2.76 9.38
N ASP A 97 -9.90 3.93 9.33
CA ASP A 97 -10.54 5.19 9.68
C ASP A 97 -10.97 6.02 8.46
N LEU A 98 -10.67 5.55 7.25
CA LEU A 98 -11.02 6.30 6.05
C LEU A 98 -12.46 6.05 5.63
N VAL A 99 -13.15 7.13 5.29
CA VAL A 99 -14.43 7.06 4.62
C VAL A 99 -14.14 7.14 3.13
N LEU A 100 -14.24 6.00 2.45
CA LEU A 100 -13.97 5.93 1.02
C LEU A 100 -15.24 6.31 0.24
N GLY A 101 -15.04 7.01 -0.88
CA GLY A 101 -16.13 7.29 -1.82
C GLY A 101 -16.52 6.01 -2.59
N GLU A 102 -17.42 6.17 -3.54
CA GLU A 102 -17.80 5.06 -4.40
C GLU A 102 -16.60 4.63 -5.26
N PRO A 103 -16.39 3.32 -5.43
CA PRO A 103 -15.33 2.87 -6.32
C PRO A 103 -15.69 3.21 -7.77
N ILE A 104 -14.67 3.51 -8.56
CA ILE A 104 -14.82 3.78 -9.98
C ILE A 104 -14.12 2.70 -10.79
N GLU A 105 -14.49 2.57 -12.05
CA GLU A 105 -13.85 1.61 -12.95
C GLU A 105 -12.78 2.31 -13.78
N LEU A 106 -11.56 1.79 -13.72
CA LEU A 106 -10.45 2.29 -14.52
C LEU A 106 -9.79 1.15 -15.26
N GLN A 107 -9.22 1.46 -16.43
CA GLN A 107 -8.39 0.52 -17.17
C GLN A 107 -7.04 0.40 -16.50
N CYS A 108 -6.71 -0.79 -16.03
CA CYS A 108 -5.46 -1.04 -15.29
C CYS A 108 -4.72 -2.22 -15.94
N PRO A 109 -3.38 -2.23 -15.87
CA PRO A 109 -2.61 -3.41 -16.30
C PRO A 109 -3.07 -4.65 -15.53
N THR A 110 -3.07 -5.80 -16.19
CA THR A 110 -3.41 -7.07 -15.52
C THR A 110 -2.37 -7.46 -14.47
N THR A 111 -1.13 -7.03 -14.67
CA THR A 111 -0.07 -7.11 -13.67
C THR A 111 0.58 -5.74 -13.52
N THR A 112 1.36 -5.57 -12.46
CA THR A 112 2.00 -4.27 -12.18
C THR A 112 3.35 -4.10 -12.86
N LEU A 113 3.88 -5.13 -13.53
CA LEU A 113 5.30 -5.13 -13.91
C LEU A 113 5.56 -4.77 -15.35
N TRP A 114 4.99 -5.50 -16.30
CA TRP A 114 5.27 -5.28 -17.71
C TRP A 114 4.09 -5.64 -18.63
N GLU A 115 2.94 -5.88 -18.04
CA GLU A 115 1.75 -6.24 -18.80
C GLU A 115 1.29 -5.06 -19.65
N GLN A 116 1.17 -5.27 -20.95
CA GLN A 116 0.69 -4.25 -21.88
C GLN A 116 -0.82 -4.21 -21.97
N ASP A 117 -1.46 -5.37 -21.75
CA ASP A 117 -2.91 -5.46 -21.82
C ASP A 117 -3.53 -4.84 -20.56
N LYS A 118 -4.67 -4.20 -20.76
CA LYS A 118 -5.39 -3.56 -19.66
C LYS A 118 -6.77 -4.18 -19.54
N LYS A 119 -7.26 -4.26 -18.30
CA LYS A 119 -8.63 -4.67 -18.04
C LYS A 119 -9.27 -3.70 -17.06
N PRO A 120 -10.62 -3.57 -17.10
CA PRO A 120 -11.29 -2.71 -16.12
C PRO A 120 -11.14 -3.28 -14.71
N LYS A 121 -10.79 -2.41 -13.77
CA LYS A 121 -10.73 -2.74 -12.35
C LYS A 121 -11.46 -1.66 -11.57
N ARG A 122 -12.15 -2.08 -10.51
CA ARG A 122 -12.78 -1.14 -9.58
C ARG A 122 -11.75 -0.66 -8.60
N VAL A 123 -11.66 0.65 -8.43
CA VAL A 123 -10.64 1.27 -7.59
C VAL A 123 -11.24 2.39 -6.76
N TYR A 124 -10.64 2.62 -5.60
CA TYR A 124 -10.86 3.82 -4.81
C TYR A 124 -9.76 4.82 -5.14
N LEU A 125 -10.11 6.10 -5.18
CA LEU A 125 -9.12 7.17 -5.34
C LEU A 125 -8.95 7.87 -3.99
N LEU A 126 -7.75 7.79 -3.43
CA LEU A 126 -7.42 8.39 -2.15
C LEU A 126 -6.74 9.73 -2.37
N GLU A 127 -7.15 10.74 -1.61
CA GLU A 127 -6.51 12.05 -1.64
C GLU A 127 -5.27 12.05 -0.76
N GLU A 128 -4.25 12.83 -1.13
CA GLU A 128 -3.03 12.95 -0.34
C GLU A 128 -3.31 13.43 1.08
N SER A 129 -4.31 14.30 1.25
CA SER A 129 -4.71 14.83 2.55
C SER A 129 -5.25 13.76 3.50
N GLN A 130 -5.66 12.60 2.98
CA GLN A 130 -6.16 11.48 3.78
C GLN A 130 -5.02 10.61 4.32
N ALA A 131 -3.78 10.83 3.89
CA ALA A 131 -2.65 10.07 4.41
C ALA A 131 -2.38 10.42 5.86
N LEU A 132 -2.12 9.39 6.68
CA LEU A 132 -1.73 9.56 8.07
C LEU A 132 -0.34 10.19 8.16
N ILE A 133 0.56 9.75 7.27
CA ILE A 133 1.94 10.22 7.20
C ILE A 133 2.27 10.52 5.75
N THR A 134 2.90 11.67 5.50
CA THR A 134 3.41 12.03 4.18
C THR A 134 4.85 12.51 4.34
N ASN A 135 5.79 11.80 3.70
CA ASN A 135 7.21 12.13 3.72
C ASN A 135 7.62 12.54 2.31
N LEU A 136 7.90 13.83 2.12
CA LEU A 136 8.28 14.37 0.83
C LEU A 136 9.67 13.87 0.43
N ASN A 137 9.80 13.48 -0.83
CA ASN A 137 11.09 13.16 -1.42
C ASN A 137 11.78 14.48 -1.82
N LYS A 138 13.07 14.54 -1.54
CA LYS A 138 13.87 15.72 -1.86
C LYS A 138 14.78 15.44 -3.05
#